data_a4838195bac1b04bc09c5d49d86f66ff
#
_entry.id   a4838195bac1b04bc09c5d49d86f66ff
#
_cell.length_a   1.000
_cell.length_b   1.000
_cell.length_c   1.000
_cell.angle_alpha   90.00
_cell.angle_beta   90.00
_cell.angle_gamma   90.00
#
_symmetry.space_group_name_H-M   'P 1'
#
loop_
_entity.id
_entity.type
_entity.pdbx_description
1 polymer ?
#
loop_
_entity_poly.entity_id
_entity_poly.type
_entity_poly.pdbx_seq_one_letter_code
_entity_poly.pdbx_strand_id
1 'polypeptide(L)'
;MLDPNEDTEWNDILRSKGILPPKEKEAEITEDTIVSMLEQTIEQKAGNSGKKLDEMNLDELDELEDSEDEAVLEEFRRKRIAEIKEFASRAKYGSVREISGQDYVDEVTKAGEGVNVVLHLYKAGIPHCSLINEYMTQLAAKFPTTKFLRAVFSTCIPNFPEKNLPSVFCYFEGAIRKQFLGSQELRGMNLTLEEFEYLLGQVGSIPTDITEDPHRAIKDKMFSDLANDHNDW
;
A
#
# COMPACT_ATOMS: atom_id res chain seq x y z
N MET A 1 -40.77 35.90 28.11
CA MET A 1 -39.44 35.68 28.65
C MET A 1 -38.46 35.95 27.52
N LEU A 2 -37.56 36.93 27.70
CA LEU A 2 -36.54 37.23 26.70
C LEU A 2 -35.53 36.08 26.70
N ASP A 3 -35.23 35.56 25.52
CA ASP A 3 -34.24 34.49 25.34
C ASP A 3 -32.85 35.07 25.60
N PRO A 4 -32.09 34.53 26.57
CA PRO A 4 -30.75 35.04 26.89
C PRO A 4 -29.72 34.85 25.77
N ASN A 5 -30.04 34.04 24.72
CA ASN A 5 -29.17 33.78 23.56
C ASN A 5 -29.50 34.66 22.35
N GLU A 6 -30.58 35.45 22.40
CA GLU A 6 -30.99 36.34 21.31
C GLU A 6 -30.01 37.52 21.21
N ASP A 7 -29.59 37.87 19.97
CA ASP A 7 -28.63 38.95 19.69
C ASP A 7 -29.37 40.31 19.75
N THR A 8 -29.48 40.85 20.96
CA THR A 8 -30.07 42.15 21.20
C THR A 8 -29.06 43.05 21.90
N GLU A 9 -29.10 44.37 21.57
CA GLU A 9 -28.27 45.42 22.22
C GLU A 9 -28.37 45.35 23.77
N TRP A 10 -29.51 44.94 24.29
CA TRP A 10 -29.74 44.81 25.71
C TRP A 10 -29.00 43.63 26.31
N ASN A 11 -28.95 42.51 25.63
CA ASN A 11 -28.16 41.32 26.07
C ASN A 11 -26.69 41.60 26.02
N ASP A 12 -26.18 42.40 25.09
CA ASP A 12 -24.78 42.82 25.03
C ASP A 12 -24.39 43.72 26.19
N ILE A 13 -25.27 44.63 26.62
CA ILE A 13 -25.08 45.45 27.80
C ILE A 13 -25.05 44.58 29.07
N LEU A 14 -25.91 43.59 29.19
CA LEU A 14 -25.94 42.66 30.31
C LEU A 14 -24.71 41.78 30.36
N ARG A 15 -24.17 41.35 29.21
CA ARG A 15 -22.89 40.62 29.11
C ARG A 15 -21.70 41.49 29.50
N SER A 16 -21.68 42.76 29.08
CA SER A 16 -20.60 43.71 29.43
C SER A 16 -20.55 43.98 30.92
N LYS A 17 -21.68 43.90 31.64
CA LYS A 17 -21.77 44.05 33.08
C LYS A 17 -21.65 42.77 33.87
N GLY A 18 -21.33 41.65 33.24
CA GLY A 18 -21.14 40.37 33.88
C GLY A 18 -22.39 39.71 34.47
N ILE A 19 -23.59 40.16 34.05
CA ILE A 19 -24.86 39.62 34.51
C ILE A 19 -25.27 38.39 33.66
N LEU A 20 -24.90 38.38 32.37
CA LEU A 20 -25.03 37.23 31.47
C LEU A 20 -23.63 36.64 31.17
N PRO A 21 -23.52 35.33 31.01
CA PRO A 21 -22.27 34.71 30.60
C PRO A 21 -21.84 35.21 29.22
N PRO A 22 -20.53 35.27 28.95
CA PRO A 22 -20.01 35.64 27.64
C PRO A 22 -20.60 34.71 26.56
N LYS A 23 -20.94 35.29 25.39
CA LYS A 23 -21.40 34.53 24.22
C LYS A 23 -20.31 33.51 23.87
N GLU A 24 -20.72 32.24 23.76
CA GLU A 24 -19.83 31.23 23.19
C GLU A 24 -19.45 31.68 21.79
N LYS A 25 -18.16 31.85 21.55
CA LYS A 25 -17.67 32.11 20.20
C LYS A 25 -18.10 30.94 19.33
N GLU A 26 -18.91 31.21 18.32
CA GLU A 26 -19.15 30.21 17.26
C GLU A 26 -17.77 29.74 16.80
N ALA A 27 -17.51 28.45 16.92
CA ALA A 27 -16.28 27.85 16.43
C ALA A 27 -16.20 28.17 14.93
N GLU A 28 -15.13 28.81 14.50
CA GLU A 28 -14.88 29.02 13.08
C GLU A 28 -14.92 27.64 12.43
N ILE A 29 -15.89 27.45 11.55
CA ILE A 29 -16.03 26.21 10.78
C ILE A 29 -14.85 26.18 9.81
N THR A 30 -13.83 25.44 10.18
CA THR A 30 -12.67 25.21 9.32
C THR A 30 -13.02 24.16 8.27
N GLU A 31 -12.32 24.18 7.14
CA GLU A 31 -12.48 23.17 6.08
C GLU A 31 -12.38 21.75 6.63
N ASP A 32 -11.48 21.50 7.58
CA ASP A 32 -11.33 20.22 8.27
C ASP A 32 -12.59 19.82 9.08
N THR A 33 -13.29 20.81 9.65
CA THR A 33 -14.54 20.56 10.41
C THR A 33 -15.68 20.19 9.46
N ILE A 34 -15.74 20.81 8.28
CA ILE A 34 -16.73 20.49 7.24
C ILE A 34 -16.48 19.08 6.71
N VAL A 35 -15.23 18.73 6.40
CA VAL A 35 -14.85 17.40 5.94
C VAL A 35 -15.20 16.33 6.99
N SER A 36 -14.89 16.58 8.26
CA SER A 36 -15.23 15.66 9.36
C SER A 36 -16.74 15.48 9.56
N MET A 37 -17.54 16.55 9.42
CA MET A 37 -19.00 16.45 9.49
C MET A 37 -19.59 15.71 8.28
N LEU A 38 -19.03 15.90 7.09
CA LEU A 38 -19.40 15.17 5.88
C LEU A 38 -19.08 13.67 6.02
N GLU A 39 -17.87 13.32 6.48
CA GLU A 39 -17.48 11.93 6.76
C GLU A 39 -18.46 11.26 7.72
N GLN A 40 -18.84 11.92 8.83
CA GLN A 40 -19.82 11.40 9.78
C GLN A 40 -21.22 11.22 9.19
N THR A 41 -21.62 12.12 8.29
CA THR A 41 -22.94 12.05 7.64
C THR A 41 -22.98 10.91 6.63
N ILE A 42 -21.88 10.67 5.91
CA ILE A 42 -21.71 9.57 4.96
C ILE A 42 -21.69 8.22 5.70
N GLU A 43 -20.98 8.12 6.83
CA GLU A 43 -21.00 6.92 7.68
C GLU A 43 -22.42 6.60 8.19
N GLN A 44 -23.22 7.61 8.49
CA GLN A 44 -24.61 7.41 8.94
C GLN A 44 -25.57 7.04 7.81
N LYS A 45 -25.36 7.55 6.58
CA LYS A 45 -26.25 7.29 5.43
C LYS A 45 -25.86 6.08 4.60
N ALA A 46 -24.59 5.79 4.49
CA ALA A 46 -24.04 4.68 3.69
C ALA A 46 -24.22 3.31 4.37
N GLY A 47 -25.17 3.14 5.26
CA GLY A 47 -25.46 1.89 5.97
C GLY A 47 -24.69 0.68 5.46
N ASN A 48 -23.45 0.49 5.90
CA ASN A 48 -22.64 -0.70 5.75
C ASN A 48 -21.44 -0.72 4.75
N SER A 49 -21.04 0.37 4.12
CA SER A 49 -19.68 0.39 3.52
C SER A 49 -18.86 1.48 4.20
N GLY A 50 -18.19 1.15 5.31
CA GLY A 50 -17.35 2.06 6.10
C GLY A 50 -16.05 2.48 5.39
N LYS A 51 -16.11 2.72 4.07
CA LYS A 51 -15.00 3.29 3.30
C LYS A 51 -15.03 4.80 3.43
N LYS A 52 -13.87 5.39 3.71
CA LYS A 52 -13.68 6.85 3.67
C LYS A 52 -13.70 7.33 2.22
N LEU A 53 -14.11 8.60 2.00
CA LEU A 53 -14.11 9.23 0.66
C LEU A 53 -12.76 9.10 -0.06
N ASP A 54 -11.66 9.19 0.68
CA ASP A 54 -10.30 9.01 0.15
C ASP A 54 -10.03 7.58 -0.39
N GLU A 55 -10.79 6.59 0.04
CA GLU A 55 -10.62 5.17 -0.33
C GLU A 55 -11.60 4.72 -1.42
N MET A 56 -12.55 5.58 -1.80
CA MET A 56 -13.56 5.29 -2.80
C MET A 56 -13.00 5.39 -4.21
N ASN A 57 -13.47 4.52 -5.09
CA ASN A 57 -13.17 4.61 -6.51
C ASN A 57 -14.05 5.66 -7.23
N LEU A 58 -13.80 5.91 -8.51
CA LEU A 58 -14.53 6.92 -9.27
C LEU A 58 -16.02 6.58 -9.42
N ASP A 59 -16.36 5.30 -9.59
CA ASP A 59 -17.75 4.85 -9.76
C ASP A 59 -18.52 5.00 -8.44
N GLU A 60 -17.88 4.68 -7.30
CA GLU A 60 -18.44 4.88 -5.96
C GLU A 60 -18.68 6.36 -5.63
N LEU A 61 -17.80 7.27 -6.11
CA LEU A 61 -17.97 8.72 -5.96
C LEU A 61 -19.09 9.27 -6.87
N ASP A 62 -19.29 8.67 -8.04
CA ASP A 62 -20.40 9.04 -8.95
C ASP A 62 -21.78 8.65 -8.36
N GLU A 63 -21.86 7.53 -7.63
CA GLU A 63 -23.10 7.10 -6.95
C GLU A 63 -23.51 8.06 -5.80
N LEU A 64 -22.55 8.82 -5.24
CA LEU A 64 -22.81 9.77 -4.16
C LEU A 64 -23.23 11.17 -4.65
N GLU A 65 -23.16 11.46 -5.96
CA GLU A 65 -23.40 12.79 -6.54
C GLU A 65 -24.79 13.36 -6.18
N ASP A 66 -25.80 12.50 -6.02
CA ASP A 66 -27.16 12.91 -5.69
C ASP A 66 -27.37 13.27 -4.19
N SER A 67 -26.39 12.96 -3.32
CA SER A 67 -26.57 13.03 -1.87
C SER A 67 -25.67 14.03 -1.14
N GLU A 68 -24.60 14.53 -1.77
CA GLU A 68 -23.55 15.30 -1.09
C GLU A 68 -23.24 16.64 -1.82
N ASP A 69 -22.44 17.47 -1.17
CA ASP A 69 -22.02 18.77 -1.72
C ASP A 69 -21.11 18.53 -2.94
N GLU A 70 -21.62 18.85 -4.14
CA GLU A 70 -20.98 18.60 -5.44
C GLU A 70 -19.52 19.11 -5.49
N ALA A 71 -19.25 20.24 -4.81
CA ALA A 71 -17.90 20.82 -4.77
C ALA A 71 -16.87 19.93 -4.06
N VAL A 72 -17.29 19.24 -2.99
CA VAL A 72 -16.42 18.34 -2.21
C VAL A 72 -16.14 17.08 -3.02
N LEU A 73 -17.16 16.48 -3.62
CA LEU A 73 -17.01 15.31 -4.48
C LEU A 73 -16.10 15.58 -5.68
N GLU A 74 -16.21 16.77 -6.30
CA GLU A 74 -15.37 17.16 -7.42
C GLU A 74 -13.89 17.28 -7.00
N GLU A 75 -13.59 17.75 -5.79
CA GLU A 75 -12.23 17.80 -5.27
C GLU A 75 -11.65 16.39 -5.08
N PHE A 76 -12.40 15.46 -4.48
CA PHE A 76 -11.98 14.06 -4.33
C PHE A 76 -11.79 13.35 -5.69
N ARG A 77 -12.69 13.56 -6.65
CA ARG A 77 -12.55 13.07 -8.03
C ARG A 77 -11.26 13.59 -8.67
N ARG A 78 -11.00 14.89 -8.55
CA ARG A 78 -9.79 15.51 -9.10
C ARG A 78 -8.53 14.93 -8.47
N LYS A 79 -8.51 14.74 -7.15
CA LYS A 79 -7.41 14.11 -6.41
C LYS A 79 -7.21 12.68 -6.90
N ARG A 80 -8.29 11.90 -6.99
CA ARG A 80 -8.23 10.50 -7.45
C ARG A 80 -7.76 10.37 -8.90
N ILE A 81 -8.22 11.23 -9.78
CA ILE A 81 -7.75 11.28 -11.18
C ILE A 81 -6.26 11.63 -11.24
N ALA A 82 -5.78 12.54 -10.39
CA ALA A 82 -4.36 12.88 -10.31
C ALA A 82 -3.53 11.69 -9.83
N GLU A 83 -3.97 10.95 -8.81
CA GLU A 83 -3.32 9.74 -8.31
C GLU A 83 -3.27 8.64 -9.38
N ILE A 84 -4.38 8.40 -10.09
CA ILE A 84 -4.42 7.43 -11.20
C ILE A 84 -3.46 7.83 -12.31
N LYS A 85 -3.38 9.11 -12.67
CA LYS A 85 -2.43 9.61 -13.68
C LYS A 85 -0.99 9.45 -13.21
N GLU A 86 -0.70 9.74 -11.96
CA GLU A 86 0.62 9.55 -11.38
C GLU A 86 1.01 8.07 -11.38
N PHE A 87 0.12 7.19 -10.91
CA PHE A 87 0.34 5.74 -10.96
C PHE A 87 0.57 5.24 -12.39
N ALA A 88 -0.26 5.65 -13.34
CA ALA A 88 -0.10 5.29 -14.75
C ALA A 88 1.23 5.77 -15.35
N SER A 89 1.72 6.94 -14.92
CA SER A 89 3.03 7.46 -15.37
C SER A 89 4.22 6.65 -14.83
N ARG A 90 4.06 6.06 -13.64
CA ARG A 90 5.06 5.18 -13.00
C ARG A 90 4.94 3.72 -13.43
N ALA A 91 3.76 3.28 -13.88
CA ALA A 91 3.47 1.91 -14.33
C ALA A 91 4.09 1.62 -15.71
N LYS A 92 5.42 1.65 -15.78
CA LYS A 92 6.20 1.46 -17.04
C LYS A 92 6.63 0.03 -17.27
N TYR A 93 6.58 -0.78 -16.21
CA TYR A 93 7.04 -2.16 -16.22
C TYR A 93 5.81 -3.07 -16.25
N GLY A 94 5.86 -4.30 -16.02
CA GLY A 94 4.68 -5.20 -16.05
C GLY A 94 5.07 -6.59 -16.52
N SER A 95 6.35 -6.76 -16.83
CA SER A 95 6.92 -8.03 -17.22
C SER A 95 8.31 -8.20 -16.65
N VAL A 96 8.75 -9.45 -16.50
CA VAL A 96 10.11 -9.77 -16.09
C VAL A 96 11.03 -9.70 -17.29
N ARG A 97 12.07 -8.88 -17.23
CA ARG A 97 13.09 -8.77 -18.27
C ARG A 97 14.34 -9.53 -17.88
N GLU A 98 14.91 -10.25 -18.85
CA GLU A 98 16.20 -10.92 -18.66
C GLU A 98 17.34 -9.97 -19.05
N ILE A 99 18.37 -9.90 -18.18
CA ILE A 99 19.54 -9.04 -18.38
C ILE A 99 20.83 -9.84 -18.33
N SER A 100 21.87 -9.30 -18.95
CA SER A 100 23.25 -9.80 -18.85
C SER A 100 24.08 -8.95 -17.88
N GLY A 101 25.32 -9.38 -17.60
CA GLY A 101 26.24 -8.60 -16.77
C GLY A 101 26.60 -7.23 -17.36
N GLN A 102 26.53 -7.08 -18.69
CA GLN A 102 26.77 -5.80 -19.38
C GLN A 102 25.64 -4.80 -19.10
N ASP A 103 24.40 -5.28 -19.06
CA ASP A 103 23.21 -4.44 -18.85
C ASP A 103 22.98 -4.10 -17.37
N TYR A 104 23.71 -4.79 -16.47
CA TYR A 104 23.47 -4.67 -15.02
C TYR A 104 23.55 -3.24 -14.51
N VAL A 105 24.57 -2.49 -14.90
CA VAL A 105 24.77 -1.11 -14.43
C VAL A 105 23.64 -0.21 -14.93
N ASP A 106 23.27 -0.33 -16.19
CA ASP A 106 22.26 0.55 -16.80
C ASP A 106 20.84 0.18 -16.38
N GLU A 107 20.54 -1.11 -16.21
CA GLU A 107 19.20 -1.58 -15.89
C GLU A 107 18.92 -1.65 -14.36
N VAL A 108 19.95 -1.80 -13.54
CA VAL A 108 19.83 -1.91 -12.08
C VAL A 108 20.29 -0.63 -11.39
N THR A 109 21.55 -0.23 -11.59
CA THR A 109 22.14 0.91 -10.87
C THR A 109 21.61 2.25 -11.37
N LYS A 110 21.39 2.38 -12.70
CA LYS A 110 20.86 3.57 -13.35
C LYS A 110 19.39 3.43 -13.74
N ALA A 111 18.63 2.67 -12.99
CA ALA A 111 17.20 2.41 -13.28
C ALA A 111 16.32 3.68 -13.28
N GLY A 112 16.78 4.74 -12.62
CA GLY A 112 16.10 6.03 -12.50
C GLY A 112 15.72 6.36 -11.05
N GLU A 113 15.35 7.62 -10.83
CA GLU A 113 14.89 8.11 -9.53
C GLU A 113 13.51 7.52 -9.18
N GLY A 114 13.32 7.13 -7.91
CA GLY A 114 12.07 6.58 -7.40
C GLY A 114 11.74 5.16 -7.91
N VAL A 115 12.67 4.49 -8.62
CA VAL A 115 12.42 3.15 -9.17
C VAL A 115 12.93 2.08 -8.23
N ASN A 116 12.02 1.17 -7.85
CA ASN A 116 12.38 -0.09 -7.20
C ASN A 116 12.75 -1.14 -8.24
N VAL A 117 13.85 -1.86 -8.03
CA VAL A 117 14.30 -2.95 -8.89
C VAL A 117 14.45 -4.23 -8.07
N VAL A 118 13.81 -5.31 -8.53
CA VAL A 118 13.93 -6.65 -7.96
C VAL A 118 14.66 -7.52 -8.98
N LEU A 119 15.89 -7.95 -8.64
CA LEU A 119 16.73 -8.77 -9.51
C LEU A 119 16.84 -10.18 -8.95
N HIS A 120 16.46 -11.18 -9.72
CA HIS A 120 16.65 -12.60 -9.40
C HIS A 120 17.85 -13.17 -10.16
N LEU A 121 18.83 -13.65 -9.41
CA LEU A 121 19.92 -14.45 -9.95
C LEU A 121 19.53 -15.92 -9.89
N TYR A 122 19.50 -16.56 -11.05
CA TYR A 122 19.04 -17.93 -11.20
C TYR A 122 20.02 -18.82 -11.98
N LYS A 123 19.84 -20.11 -11.82
CA LYS A 123 20.44 -21.16 -12.66
C LYS A 123 19.34 -22.06 -13.21
N ALA A 124 19.41 -22.40 -14.49
CA ALA A 124 18.54 -23.37 -15.09
C ALA A 124 18.72 -24.75 -14.43
N GLY A 125 17.62 -25.48 -14.21
CA GLY A 125 17.66 -26.79 -13.58
C GLY A 125 17.52 -26.81 -12.05
N ILE A 126 17.49 -25.64 -11.39
CA ILE A 126 17.17 -25.55 -9.97
C ILE A 126 15.65 -25.31 -9.83
N PRO A 127 14.87 -26.25 -9.25
CA PRO A 127 13.40 -26.10 -9.16
C PRO A 127 12.97 -24.84 -8.42
N HIS A 128 13.67 -24.48 -7.34
CA HIS A 128 13.36 -23.26 -6.56
C HIS A 128 13.59 -21.98 -7.37
N CYS A 129 14.59 -21.94 -8.27
CA CYS A 129 14.75 -20.80 -9.18
C CYS A 129 13.59 -20.69 -10.18
N SER A 130 13.07 -21.83 -10.64
CA SER A 130 11.91 -21.84 -11.54
C SER A 130 10.65 -21.34 -10.84
N LEU A 131 10.42 -21.74 -9.60
CA LEU A 131 9.32 -21.27 -8.75
C LEU A 131 9.36 -19.74 -8.57
N ILE A 132 10.52 -19.19 -8.21
CA ILE A 132 10.67 -17.75 -8.03
C ILE A 132 10.49 -16.99 -9.34
N ASN A 133 10.97 -17.52 -10.47
CA ASN A 133 10.75 -16.91 -11.79
C ASN A 133 9.25 -16.82 -12.13
N GLU A 134 8.48 -17.86 -11.78
CA GLU A 134 7.04 -17.87 -11.96
C GLU A 134 6.36 -16.80 -11.10
N TYR A 135 6.69 -16.75 -9.82
CA TYR A 135 6.16 -15.75 -8.90
C TYR A 135 6.53 -14.32 -9.31
N MET A 136 7.77 -14.09 -9.73
CA MET A 136 8.17 -12.78 -10.26
C MET A 136 7.37 -12.37 -11.48
N THR A 137 6.99 -13.31 -12.35
CA THR A 137 6.17 -13.01 -13.51
C THR A 137 4.76 -12.56 -13.11
N GLN A 138 4.17 -13.23 -12.10
CA GLN A 138 2.87 -12.85 -11.56
C GLN A 138 2.91 -11.50 -10.84
N LEU A 139 3.95 -11.28 -10.02
CA LEU A 139 4.13 -10.02 -9.30
C LEU A 139 4.47 -8.85 -10.23
N ALA A 140 5.21 -9.08 -11.32
CA ALA A 140 5.47 -8.04 -12.30
C ALA A 140 4.19 -7.53 -12.96
N ALA A 141 3.24 -8.42 -13.26
CA ALA A 141 1.93 -8.04 -13.79
C ALA A 141 1.09 -7.28 -12.75
N LYS A 142 1.17 -7.69 -11.47
CA LYS A 142 0.44 -7.05 -10.35
C LYS A 142 1.01 -5.67 -10.00
N PHE A 143 2.34 -5.51 -10.04
CA PHE A 143 3.05 -4.30 -9.62
C PHE A 143 3.87 -3.65 -10.76
N PRO A 144 3.22 -3.02 -11.74
CA PRO A 144 3.90 -2.46 -12.91
C PRO A 144 4.76 -1.23 -12.61
N THR A 145 4.74 -0.72 -11.39
CA THR A 145 5.60 0.36 -10.91
C THR A 145 7.01 -0.10 -10.51
N THR A 146 7.16 -1.41 -10.22
CA THR A 146 8.42 -2.02 -9.83
C THR A 146 9.04 -2.75 -11.02
N LYS A 147 10.35 -2.59 -11.19
CA LYS A 147 11.10 -3.21 -12.27
C LYS A 147 11.59 -4.61 -11.84
N PHE A 148 11.05 -5.64 -12.47
CA PHE A 148 11.44 -7.03 -12.22
C PHE A 148 12.43 -7.50 -13.27
N LEU A 149 13.59 -7.97 -12.81
CA LEU A 149 14.69 -8.43 -13.64
C LEU A 149 15.10 -9.85 -13.23
N ARG A 150 15.54 -10.64 -14.20
CA ARG A 150 16.20 -11.92 -13.95
C ARG A 150 17.50 -11.98 -14.71
N ALA A 151 18.48 -12.69 -14.16
CA ALA A 151 19.76 -12.89 -14.84
C ALA A 151 20.35 -14.28 -14.48
N VAL A 152 21.02 -14.86 -15.45
CA VAL A 152 21.82 -16.07 -15.17
C VAL A 152 22.98 -15.68 -14.27
N PHE A 153 23.11 -16.32 -13.12
CA PHE A 153 24.07 -15.94 -12.08
C PHE A 153 25.52 -15.83 -12.59
N SER A 154 25.98 -16.80 -13.40
CA SER A 154 27.35 -16.88 -13.89
C SER A 154 27.70 -15.80 -14.94
N THR A 155 26.71 -15.32 -15.70
CA THR A 155 26.90 -14.27 -16.70
C THR A 155 26.71 -12.87 -16.11
N CYS A 156 25.96 -12.75 -15.04
CA CYS A 156 25.65 -11.47 -14.42
C CYS A 156 26.75 -11.05 -13.42
N ILE A 157 27.10 -11.94 -12.49
CA ILE A 157 28.14 -11.67 -11.48
C ILE A 157 29.23 -12.75 -11.55
N PRO A 158 30.43 -12.40 -12.01
CA PRO A 158 31.55 -13.33 -12.04
C PRO A 158 31.86 -13.89 -10.63
N ASN A 159 32.11 -15.20 -10.56
CA ASN A 159 32.44 -15.91 -9.30
C ASN A 159 31.35 -15.90 -8.22
N PHE A 160 30.09 -15.63 -8.58
CA PHE A 160 29.00 -15.74 -7.61
C PHE A 160 28.84 -17.20 -7.16
N PRO A 161 28.76 -17.46 -5.83
CA PRO A 161 28.67 -18.83 -5.31
C PRO A 161 27.35 -19.50 -5.67
N GLU A 162 27.38 -20.63 -6.36
CA GLU A 162 26.17 -21.38 -6.75
C GLU A 162 25.32 -21.81 -5.55
N LYS A 163 25.95 -22.06 -4.39
CA LYS A 163 25.25 -22.43 -3.14
C LYS A 163 24.29 -21.36 -2.62
N ASN A 164 24.46 -20.11 -3.06
CA ASN A 164 23.60 -18.99 -2.67
C ASN A 164 22.39 -18.83 -3.59
N LEU A 165 22.17 -19.74 -4.54
CA LEU A 165 21.00 -19.72 -5.40
C LEU A 165 19.80 -20.43 -4.76
N PRO A 166 18.59 -19.93 -5.03
CA PRO A 166 18.24 -18.68 -5.73
C PRO A 166 18.64 -17.46 -4.91
N SER A 167 18.92 -16.34 -5.56
CA SER A 167 19.21 -15.07 -4.87
C SER A 167 18.34 -13.95 -5.45
N VAL A 168 17.71 -13.18 -4.55
CA VAL A 168 16.90 -12.03 -4.93
C VAL A 168 17.49 -10.78 -4.30
N PHE A 169 17.77 -9.80 -5.13
CA PHE A 169 18.32 -8.51 -4.72
C PHE A 169 17.29 -7.41 -4.94
N CYS A 170 17.04 -6.64 -3.89
CA CYS A 170 16.13 -5.51 -3.91
C CYS A 170 16.94 -4.20 -3.91
N TYR A 171 16.73 -3.37 -4.92
CA TYR A 171 17.37 -2.07 -5.08
C TYR A 171 16.34 -0.96 -5.06
N PHE A 172 16.76 0.19 -4.58
CA PHE A 172 16.02 1.44 -4.72
C PHE A 172 17.02 2.53 -5.10
N GLU A 173 16.74 3.21 -6.20
CA GLU A 173 17.63 4.28 -6.75
C GLU A 173 19.08 3.81 -6.91
N GLY A 174 19.28 2.59 -7.35
CA GLY A 174 20.59 1.98 -7.55
C GLY A 174 21.30 1.50 -6.29
N ALA A 175 20.77 1.74 -5.10
CA ALA A 175 21.31 1.24 -3.84
C ALA A 175 20.64 -0.07 -3.41
N ILE A 176 21.41 -1.03 -2.94
CA ILE A 176 20.88 -2.28 -2.41
C ILE A 176 20.20 -2.02 -1.07
N ARG A 177 18.91 -2.40 -0.97
CA ARG A 177 18.15 -2.37 0.29
C ARG A 177 18.23 -3.71 1.04
N LYS A 178 18.06 -4.79 0.31
CA LYS A 178 18.05 -6.14 0.88
C LYS A 178 18.55 -7.15 -0.15
N GLN A 179 19.18 -8.20 0.36
CA GLN A 179 19.59 -9.39 -0.39
C GLN A 179 19.00 -10.61 0.30
N PHE A 180 18.32 -11.44 -0.45
CA PHE A 180 17.89 -12.76 -0.02
C PHE A 180 18.79 -13.78 -0.69
N LEU A 181 19.57 -14.50 0.11
CA LEU A 181 20.60 -15.42 -0.38
C LEU A 181 20.26 -16.87 -0.03
N GLY A 182 20.07 -17.65 -1.07
CA GLY A 182 19.81 -19.07 -0.92
C GLY A 182 18.40 -19.43 -0.52
N SER A 183 18.15 -20.73 -0.51
CA SER A 183 16.83 -21.30 -0.31
C SER A 183 16.23 -20.99 1.06
N GLN A 184 17.07 -20.84 2.09
CA GLN A 184 16.61 -20.66 3.48
C GLN A 184 15.95 -19.29 3.69
N GLU A 185 16.53 -18.22 3.17
CA GLU A 185 15.98 -16.88 3.28
C GLU A 185 14.70 -16.71 2.47
N LEU A 186 14.55 -17.51 1.41
CA LEU A 186 13.37 -17.57 0.54
C LEU A 186 12.42 -18.73 0.91
N ARG A 187 12.46 -19.22 2.17
CA ARG A 187 11.55 -20.25 2.73
C ARG A 187 11.49 -21.58 1.99
N GLY A 188 12.45 -21.83 1.09
CA GLY A 188 12.57 -23.09 0.35
C GLY A 188 11.45 -23.30 -0.68
N MET A 189 11.23 -24.59 -1.03
CA MET A 189 10.26 -24.99 -2.04
C MET A 189 8.79 -24.84 -1.60
N ASN A 190 8.55 -24.59 -0.31
CA ASN A 190 7.20 -24.36 0.22
C ASN A 190 6.79 -22.87 0.21
N LEU A 191 7.64 -22.01 -0.34
CA LEU A 191 7.33 -20.58 -0.52
C LEU A 191 6.04 -20.43 -1.33
N THR A 192 5.11 -19.64 -0.81
CA THR A 192 3.89 -19.24 -1.53
C THR A 192 4.08 -17.88 -2.21
N LEU A 193 3.20 -17.57 -3.18
CA LEU A 193 3.21 -16.25 -3.83
C LEU A 193 3.01 -15.11 -2.83
N GLU A 194 2.05 -15.28 -1.91
CA GLU A 194 1.73 -14.28 -0.88
C GLU A 194 2.90 -14.06 0.09
N GLU A 195 3.60 -15.14 0.48
CA GLU A 195 4.80 -15.04 1.31
C GLU A 195 5.93 -14.30 0.58
N PHE A 196 6.10 -14.57 -0.72
CA PHE A 196 7.11 -13.85 -1.51
C PHE A 196 6.75 -12.39 -1.70
N GLU A 197 5.48 -12.09 -1.95
CA GLU A 197 4.95 -10.72 -1.97
C GLU A 197 5.21 -10.01 -0.63
N TYR A 198 4.89 -10.65 0.49
CA TYR A 198 5.15 -10.13 1.83
C TYR A 198 6.63 -9.81 2.06
N LEU A 199 7.55 -10.74 1.69
CA LEU A 199 8.99 -10.51 1.83
C LEU A 199 9.47 -9.28 1.04
N LEU A 200 8.98 -9.09 -0.18
CA LEU A 200 9.32 -7.93 -1.00
C LEU A 200 8.67 -6.64 -0.48
N GLY A 201 7.46 -6.73 0.07
CA GLY A 201 6.74 -5.62 0.70
C GLY A 201 7.45 -5.12 1.96
N GLN A 202 7.95 -6.03 2.81
CA GLN A 202 8.73 -5.69 4.01
C GLN A 202 9.98 -4.84 3.69
N VAL A 203 10.57 -5.04 2.53
CA VAL A 203 11.72 -4.26 2.04
C VAL A 203 11.27 -2.93 1.43
N GLY A 204 9.96 -2.75 1.16
CA GLY A 204 9.42 -1.61 0.45
C GLY A 204 9.74 -1.63 -1.06
N SER A 205 10.00 -2.82 -1.62
CA SER A 205 10.27 -2.99 -3.05
C SER A 205 9.01 -2.99 -3.89
N ILE A 206 7.88 -3.37 -3.29
CA ILE A 206 6.54 -3.37 -3.91
C ILE A 206 5.52 -2.75 -2.94
N PRO A 207 4.51 -2.02 -3.45
CA PRO A 207 3.39 -1.55 -2.64
C PRO A 207 2.40 -2.71 -2.47
N THR A 208 2.44 -3.39 -1.32
CA THR A 208 1.52 -4.49 -1.01
C THR A 208 0.67 -4.16 0.21
N ASP A 209 -0.57 -4.66 0.22
CA ASP A 209 -1.50 -4.55 1.34
C ASP A 209 -1.29 -5.64 2.40
N ILE A 210 -0.39 -6.60 2.15
CA ILE A 210 -0.10 -7.69 3.07
C ILE A 210 0.79 -7.15 4.20
N THR A 211 0.19 -6.91 5.36
CA THR A 211 0.87 -6.39 6.56
C THR A 211 1.35 -7.48 7.50
N GLU A 212 0.66 -8.61 7.54
CA GLU A 212 0.99 -9.75 8.41
C GLU A 212 1.67 -10.87 7.63
N ASP A 213 2.59 -11.59 8.30
CA ASP A 213 3.28 -12.73 7.70
C ASP A 213 2.30 -13.89 7.44
N PRO A 214 2.00 -14.24 6.17
CA PRO A 214 1.06 -15.32 5.85
C PRO A 214 1.50 -16.67 6.41
N HIS A 215 2.81 -16.92 6.50
CA HIS A 215 3.37 -18.15 7.05
C HIS A 215 3.04 -18.34 8.53
N ARG A 216 3.03 -17.26 9.31
CA ARG A 216 2.69 -17.29 10.73
C ARG A 216 1.21 -17.61 10.95
N ALA A 217 0.33 -17.03 10.14
CA ALA A 217 -1.11 -17.27 10.21
C ALA A 217 -1.47 -18.76 9.96
N ILE A 218 -0.79 -19.42 9.02
CA ILE A 218 -1.00 -20.86 8.73
C ILE A 218 -0.58 -21.73 9.91
N LYS A 219 0.56 -21.42 10.56
CA LYS A 219 1.00 -22.16 11.75
C LYS A 219 0.06 -22.01 12.93
N ASP A 220 -0.41 -20.80 13.18
CA ASP A 220 -1.32 -20.52 14.31
C ASP A 220 -2.68 -21.21 14.13
N LYS A 221 -3.22 -21.27 12.93
CA LYS A 221 -4.47 -22.01 12.63
C LYS A 221 -4.31 -23.52 12.86
N MET A 222 -3.22 -24.11 12.39
CA MET A 222 -2.97 -25.54 12.51
C MET A 222 -2.83 -25.95 13.98
N PHE A 223 -2.18 -25.15 14.81
CA PHE A 223 -2.05 -25.40 16.25
C PHE A 223 -3.37 -25.14 17.01
N SER A 224 -4.17 -24.18 16.58
CA SER A 224 -5.48 -23.89 17.18
C SER A 224 -6.48 -25.02 16.91
N ASP A 225 -6.48 -25.58 15.71
CA ASP A 225 -7.36 -26.70 15.35
C ASP A 225 -6.98 -27.99 16.12
N LEU A 226 -5.69 -28.26 16.28
CA LEU A 226 -5.19 -29.38 17.09
C LEU A 226 -5.47 -29.22 18.59
N ALA A 227 -5.48 -27.99 19.12
CA ALA A 227 -5.79 -27.72 20.52
C ALA A 227 -7.30 -27.84 20.81
N ASN A 228 -8.15 -27.57 19.81
CA ASN A 228 -9.60 -27.73 19.95
C ASN A 228 -10.04 -29.19 19.82
N ASP A 229 -9.33 -30.03 19.07
CA ASP A 229 -9.67 -31.44 18.89
C ASP A 229 -9.37 -32.31 20.15
N HIS A 230 -8.62 -31.77 21.11
CA HIS A 230 -8.27 -32.49 22.36
C HIS A 230 -9.23 -32.24 23.53
N ASN A 231 -10.31 -31.48 23.32
CA ASN A 231 -11.22 -31.12 24.42
C ASN A 231 -12.54 -31.91 24.43
N ASP A 232 -12.62 -32.99 23.67
CA ASP A 232 -13.82 -33.88 23.59
C ASP A 232 -13.54 -35.28 24.15
N TRP A 233 -13.05 -35.36 25.42
CA TRP A 233 -13.03 -36.60 26.22
C TRP A 233 -13.50 -36.34 27.65
#